data_20eeaf545fab6b86aacadb7ed64f2833
#
_entry.id   20eeaf545fab6b86aacadb7ed64f2833
#
_cell.length_a   1.000
_cell.length_b   1.000
_cell.length_c   1.000
_cell.angle_alpha   90.00
_cell.angle_beta   90.00
_cell.angle_gamma   90.00
#
_symmetry.space_group_name_H-M   'P 1'
#
loop_
_entity.id
_entity.type
_entity.pdbx_description
1 polymer ?
#
loop_
_entity_poly.entity_id
_entity_poly.type
_entity_poly.pdbx_seq_one_letter_code
_entity_poly.pdbx_strand_id
1 'polypeptide(L)'
;MALTMDPIAQAEEMRKIVSSGEARKYYRFRPAPYYGGIATADCVGCCLKCLFCWSWKIVIQPEKVGRFYSPEEVVRNLTSIARKKGFYQVRISGNEPTLHRSHLLKILNLIPQEFQFILETNGILIGHDPSYAKDLSRFPHLYVRVSLKGVCPEDFTRLTQTKPEGHDYQLKALEHLVEEGVDCFPAVMTNFSSQEEVKGLRGRLKEIRPDFVDFEEEELILYPFVQENLQKARIPIPKESMVNSQ
;
A
#
# COMPACT_ATOMS: atom_id res chain seq x y z
N MET A 1 2.82 3.20 27.68
CA MET A 1 2.48 3.48 26.26
C MET A 1 3.61 2.99 25.40
N ALA A 2 3.37 2.13 24.43
CA ALA A 2 4.40 1.79 23.44
C ALA A 2 4.76 3.07 22.68
N LEU A 3 6.07 3.29 22.44
CA LEU A 3 6.53 4.42 21.63
C LEU A 3 5.96 4.26 20.21
N THR A 4 5.07 5.17 19.82
CA THR A 4 4.57 5.22 18.43
C THR A 4 5.65 5.77 17.50
N MET A 5 5.84 5.11 16.36
CA MET A 5 6.85 5.50 15.38
C MET A 5 6.36 6.68 14.52
N ASP A 6 7.29 7.55 14.16
CA ASP A 6 7.04 8.56 13.13
C ASP A 6 7.10 7.90 11.76
N PRO A 7 6.03 7.97 10.93
CA PRO A 7 6.01 7.26 9.65
C PRO A 7 7.01 7.81 8.63
N ILE A 8 7.33 9.10 8.68
CA ILE A 8 8.28 9.73 7.75
C ILE A 8 9.71 9.36 8.13
N ALA A 9 10.07 9.48 9.41
CA ALA A 9 11.38 9.02 9.89
C ALA A 9 11.58 7.52 9.61
N GLN A 10 10.54 6.70 9.81
CA GLN A 10 10.59 5.27 9.49
C GLN A 10 10.75 5.02 7.99
N ALA A 11 10.13 5.83 7.13
CA ALA A 11 10.30 5.74 5.68
C ALA A 11 11.73 6.05 5.25
N GLU A 12 12.37 7.05 5.84
CA GLU A 12 13.76 7.40 5.56
C GLU A 12 14.72 6.28 5.95
N GLU A 13 14.58 5.71 7.15
CA GLU A 13 15.40 4.58 7.58
C GLU A 13 15.18 3.34 6.70
N MET A 14 13.93 3.05 6.37
CA MET A 14 13.60 1.92 5.49
C MET A 14 14.18 2.11 4.08
N ARG A 15 14.17 3.34 3.55
CA ARG A 15 14.75 3.65 2.24
C ARG A 15 16.24 3.30 2.18
N LYS A 16 17.01 3.55 3.25
CA LYS A 16 18.45 3.20 3.32
C LYS A 16 18.68 1.69 3.17
N ILE A 17 17.75 0.87 3.68
CA ILE A 17 17.86 -0.59 3.64
C ILE A 17 17.45 -1.16 2.28
N VAL A 18 16.38 -0.60 1.67
CA VAL A 18 15.74 -1.21 0.50
C VAL A 18 16.10 -0.56 -0.83
N SER A 19 16.92 0.49 -0.83
CA SER A 19 17.38 1.19 -2.02
C SER A 19 18.90 1.15 -2.16
N SER A 20 19.39 1.06 -3.39
CA SER A 20 20.82 1.12 -3.73
C SER A 20 20.99 1.77 -5.10
N GLY A 21 21.43 3.03 -5.12
CA GLY A 21 21.39 3.84 -6.33
C GLY A 21 19.99 3.90 -6.90
N GLU A 22 19.81 3.50 -8.16
CA GLU A 22 18.50 3.42 -8.83
C GLU A 22 17.77 2.10 -8.57
N ALA A 23 18.42 1.11 -8.00
CA ALA A 23 17.83 -0.20 -7.72
C ALA A 23 17.07 -0.22 -6.40
N ARG A 24 16.06 -1.09 -6.34
CA ARG A 24 15.24 -1.33 -5.15
C ARG A 24 15.08 -2.83 -4.88
N LYS A 25 14.86 -3.20 -3.60
CA LYS A 25 14.61 -4.57 -3.20
C LYS A 25 13.20 -5.04 -3.55
N TYR A 26 13.13 -6.23 -4.18
CA TYR A 26 11.91 -7.02 -4.40
C TYR A 26 12.16 -8.44 -3.94
N TYR A 27 11.11 -9.10 -3.42
CA TYR A 27 11.25 -10.48 -2.97
C TYR A 27 10.51 -11.49 -3.86
N ARG A 28 9.61 -11.00 -4.75
CA ARG A 28 8.83 -11.91 -5.59
C ARG A 28 8.28 -11.19 -6.83
N PHE A 29 8.24 -11.93 -7.95
CA PHE A 29 7.47 -11.58 -9.16
C PHE A 29 6.51 -12.74 -9.46
N ARG A 30 5.22 -12.47 -9.68
CA ARG A 30 4.21 -13.50 -9.84
C ARG A 30 2.98 -13.04 -10.62
N PRO A 31 2.25 -13.98 -11.27
CA PRO A 31 0.87 -13.74 -11.64
C PRO A 31 0.00 -13.75 -10.38
N ALA A 32 -1.07 -12.95 -10.37
CA ALA A 32 -2.07 -12.94 -9.31
C ALA A 32 -3.49 -12.84 -9.90
N PRO A 33 -4.52 -13.38 -9.21
CA PRO A 33 -5.89 -13.43 -9.72
C PRO A 33 -6.67 -12.12 -9.58
N TYR A 34 -6.12 -11.14 -8.85
CA TYR A 34 -6.78 -9.85 -8.61
C TYR A 34 -7.01 -9.10 -9.93
N TYR A 35 -8.01 -8.23 -9.95
CA TYR A 35 -8.35 -7.39 -11.11
C TYR A 35 -8.58 -8.17 -12.41
N GLY A 36 -9.03 -9.43 -12.33
CA GLY A 36 -9.20 -10.31 -13.49
C GLY A 36 -7.89 -10.92 -14.04
N GLY A 37 -6.78 -10.72 -13.33
CA GLY A 37 -5.45 -11.23 -13.67
C GLY A 37 -4.42 -10.12 -13.84
N ILE A 38 -3.35 -10.16 -13.02
CA ILE A 38 -2.34 -9.11 -12.97
C ILE A 38 -0.94 -9.67 -12.74
N ALA A 39 0.06 -9.11 -13.42
CA ALA A 39 1.46 -9.39 -13.12
C ALA A 39 1.91 -8.51 -11.95
N THR A 40 2.46 -9.12 -10.91
CA THR A 40 2.78 -8.43 -9.65
C THR A 40 4.28 -8.51 -9.34
N ALA A 41 4.86 -7.38 -8.97
CA ALA A 41 6.15 -7.27 -8.30
C ALA A 41 5.91 -6.93 -6.82
N ASP A 42 6.29 -7.83 -5.92
CA ASP A 42 6.16 -7.62 -4.48
C ASP A 42 7.46 -7.03 -3.93
N CYS A 43 7.43 -5.74 -3.53
CA CYS A 43 8.59 -5.02 -3.02
C CYS A 43 8.85 -5.27 -1.53
N VAL A 44 10.05 -4.91 -1.05
CA VAL A 44 10.46 -5.00 0.36
C VAL A 44 10.44 -3.62 0.99
N GLY A 45 10.07 -3.56 2.28
CA GLY A 45 10.11 -2.35 3.11
C GLY A 45 8.80 -1.59 3.16
N CYS A 46 8.44 -1.16 4.37
CA CYS A 46 7.26 -0.35 4.65
C CYS A 46 7.56 0.62 5.80
N CYS A 47 6.97 1.80 5.76
CA CYS A 47 7.02 2.78 6.85
C CYS A 47 6.03 2.48 7.98
N LEU A 48 5.16 1.47 7.82
CA LEU A 48 4.19 1.02 8.81
C LEU A 48 4.52 -0.41 9.29
N LYS A 49 4.04 -0.75 10.49
CA LYS A 49 4.11 -2.10 11.06
C LYS A 49 2.70 -2.59 11.42
N CYS A 50 1.82 -2.63 10.43
CA CYS A 50 0.44 -3.06 10.63
C CYS A 50 0.38 -4.46 11.22
N LEU A 51 -0.28 -4.62 12.37
CA LEU A 51 -0.39 -5.89 13.09
C LEU A 51 -1.13 -6.97 12.31
N PHE A 52 -1.99 -6.56 11.37
CA PHE A 52 -2.74 -7.43 10.47
C PHE A 52 -2.04 -7.64 9.10
N CYS A 53 -0.80 -7.20 8.93
CA CYS A 53 -0.09 -7.27 7.65
C CYS A 53 0.13 -8.72 7.20
N TRP A 54 -0.42 -9.11 6.03
CA TRP A 54 -0.21 -10.43 5.44
C TRP A 54 1.25 -10.74 5.10
N SER A 55 2.07 -9.72 4.88
CA SER A 55 3.51 -9.82 4.60
C SER A 55 4.38 -9.51 5.82
N TRP A 56 3.87 -9.66 7.04
CA TRP A 56 4.55 -9.33 8.28
C TRP A 56 6.00 -9.80 8.36
N LYS A 57 6.25 -11.07 7.97
CA LYS A 57 7.60 -11.65 7.99
C LYS A 57 8.61 -10.92 7.10
N ILE A 58 8.12 -10.28 6.03
CA ILE A 58 8.93 -9.47 5.12
C ILE A 58 9.19 -8.08 5.72
N VAL A 59 8.14 -7.47 6.30
CA VAL A 59 8.19 -6.13 6.90
C VAL A 59 9.21 -6.05 8.03
N ILE A 60 9.29 -7.09 8.88
CA ILE A 60 10.16 -7.09 10.07
C ILE A 60 11.60 -7.55 9.80
N GLN A 61 11.93 -7.98 8.58
CA GLN A 61 13.27 -8.49 8.23
C GLN A 61 13.74 -7.93 6.86
N PRO A 62 13.65 -6.62 6.62
CA PRO A 62 13.92 -6.05 5.29
C PRO A 62 15.37 -6.22 4.83
N GLU A 63 16.33 -6.34 5.77
CA GLU A 63 17.75 -6.57 5.46
C GLU A 63 17.96 -7.96 4.87
N LYS A 64 17.23 -8.97 5.37
CA LYS A 64 17.44 -10.40 5.05
C LYS A 64 16.67 -10.87 3.84
N VAL A 65 15.65 -10.11 3.40
CA VAL A 65 14.70 -10.54 2.38
C VAL A 65 14.89 -9.78 1.08
N GLY A 66 14.69 -10.49 -0.04
CA GLY A 66 14.72 -9.91 -1.37
C GLY A 66 16.14 -9.63 -1.88
N ARG A 67 16.20 -9.15 -3.12
CA ARG A 67 17.41 -8.67 -3.77
C ARG A 67 17.12 -7.39 -4.55
N PHE A 68 18.15 -6.66 -4.90
CA PHE A 68 18.03 -5.42 -5.66
C PHE A 68 17.76 -5.72 -7.15
N TYR A 69 16.87 -4.91 -7.73
CA TYR A 69 16.54 -4.91 -9.15
C TYR A 69 16.54 -3.49 -9.67
N SER A 70 17.07 -3.29 -10.88
CA SER A 70 16.94 -2.03 -11.58
C SER A 70 15.50 -1.82 -12.07
N PRO A 71 15.09 -0.58 -12.42
CA PRO A 71 13.78 -0.32 -13.01
C PRO A 71 13.51 -1.17 -14.26
N GLU A 72 14.51 -1.34 -15.14
CA GLU A 72 14.44 -2.10 -16.37
C GLU A 72 14.21 -3.59 -16.10
N GLU A 73 14.86 -4.14 -15.05
CA GLU A 73 14.67 -5.53 -14.65
C GLU A 73 13.26 -5.77 -14.10
N VAL A 74 12.72 -4.82 -13.32
CA VAL A 74 11.34 -4.89 -12.81
C VAL A 74 10.34 -4.87 -13.97
N VAL A 75 10.49 -3.93 -14.90
CA VAL A 75 9.64 -3.83 -16.10
C VAL A 75 9.69 -5.11 -16.93
N ARG A 76 10.89 -5.60 -17.21
CA ARG A 76 11.06 -6.86 -17.97
C ARG A 76 10.35 -8.04 -17.29
N ASN A 77 10.48 -8.19 -15.97
CA ASN A 77 9.82 -9.28 -15.24
C ASN A 77 8.29 -9.13 -15.29
N LEU A 78 7.75 -7.93 -15.02
CA LEU A 78 6.31 -7.68 -15.05
C LEU A 78 5.71 -7.93 -16.44
N THR A 79 6.28 -7.34 -17.47
CA THR A 79 5.78 -7.46 -18.85
C THR A 79 5.91 -8.89 -19.40
N SER A 80 6.98 -9.61 -19.03
CA SER A 80 7.14 -11.03 -19.40
C SER A 80 6.02 -11.90 -18.81
N ILE A 81 5.69 -11.70 -17.53
CA ILE A 81 4.59 -12.43 -16.86
C ILE A 81 3.25 -12.04 -17.48
N ALA A 82 3.00 -10.74 -17.67
CA ALA A 82 1.75 -10.23 -18.21
C ALA A 82 1.49 -10.79 -19.62
N ARG A 83 2.44 -10.69 -20.54
CA ARG A 83 2.33 -11.22 -21.91
C ARG A 83 2.14 -12.73 -21.93
N LYS A 84 2.91 -13.49 -21.11
CA LYS A 84 2.77 -14.96 -21.02
C LYS A 84 1.38 -15.41 -20.54
N LYS A 85 0.73 -14.58 -19.69
CA LYS A 85 -0.58 -14.89 -19.10
C LYS A 85 -1.76 -14.20 -19.81
N GLY A 86 -1.50 -13.35 -20.79
CA GLY A 86 -2.53 -12.56 -21.47
C GLY A 86 -3.14 -11.46 -20.56
N PHE A 87 -2.38 -10.96 -19.58
CA PHE A 87 -2.83 -9.89 -18.70
C PHE A 87 -2.54 -8.52 -19.33
N TYR A 88 -3.46 -7.58 -19.18
CA TYR A 88 -3.25 -6.18 -19.58
C TYR A 88 -2.88 -5.28 -18.40
N GLN A 89 -2.80 -5.84 -17.19
CA GLN A 89 -2.48 -5.12 -15.97
C GLN A 89 -1.17 -5.59 -15.36
N VAL A 90 -0.42 -4.62 -14.82
CA VAL A 90 0.78 -4.86 -14.02
C VAL A 90 0.71 -4.04 -12.74
N ARG A 91 1.32 -4.50 -11.65
CA ARG A 91 1.37 -3.75 -10.40
C ARG A 91 2.67 -3.90 -9.65
N ILE A 92 2.96 -2.89 -8.84
CA ILE A 92 3.86 -3.02 -7.70
C ILE A 92 3.03 -2.98 -6.42
N SER A 93 3.22 -3.98 -5.58
CA SER A 93 2.54 -4.20 -4.31
C SER A 93 3.54 -4.77 -3.29
N GLY A 94 3.06 -5.44 -2.28
CA GLY A 94 3.86 -6.11 -1.27
C GLY A 94 3.94 -5.30 -0.01
N ASN A 95 5.03 -4.55 0.22
CA ASN A 95 5.11 -3.60 1.31
C ASN A 95 4.73 -2.17 0.87
N GLU A 96 5.68 -1.24 0.75
CA GLU A 96 5.34 0.13 0.37
C GLU A 96 6.13 0.59 -0.87
N PRO A 97 5.52 0.64 -2.05
CA PRO A 97 6.19 1.01 -3.30
C PRO A 97 6.80 2.41 -3.32
N THR A 98 6.17 3.38 -2.66
CA THR A 98 6.55 4.79 -2.73
C THR A 98 7.84 5.15 -1.99
N LEU A 99 8.43 4.23 -1.22
CA LEU A 99 9.69 4.48 -0.50
C LEU A 99 10.85 4.93 -1.39
N HIS A 100 10.88 4.53 -2.67
CA HIS A 100 11.92 4.94 -3.61
C HIS A 100 11.28 5.61 -4.84
N ARG A 101 10.99 6.90 -4.70
CA ARG A 101 10.25 7.71 -5.69
C ARG A 101 10.88 7.65 -7.08
N SER A 102 12.18 7.92 -7.22
CA SER A 102 12.84 7.94 -8.53
C SER A 102 12.81 6.57 -9.23
N HIS A 103 12.96 5.47 -8.48
CA HIS A 103 12.83 4.12 -9.01
C HIS A 103 11.41 3.85 -9.55
N LEU A 104 10.38 4.21 -8.76
CA LEU A 104 8.98 4.05 -9.17
C LEU A 104 8.67 4.87 -10.44
N LEU A 105 9.08 6.13 -10.47
CA LEU A 105 8.85 7.00 -11.64
C LEU A 105 9.55 6.49 -12.90
N LYS A 106 10.75 5.92 -12.77
CA LYS A 106 11.44 5.26 -13.90
C LYS A 106 10.69 4.04 -14.41
N ILE A 107 10.16 3.20 -13.50
CA ILE A 107 9.33 2.06 -13.91
C ILE A 107 8.11 2.54 -14.67
N LEU A 108 7.38 3.53 -14.15
CA LEU A 108 6.19 4.09 -14.80
C LEU A 108 6.50 4.63 -16.21
N ASN A 109 7.68 5.25 -16.38
CA ASN A 109 8.12 5.74 -17.68
C ASN A 109 8.51 4.63 -18.68
N LEU A 110 8.96 3.47 -18.16
CA LEU A 110 9.45 2.35 -18.97
C LEU A 110 8.36 1.31 -19.28
N ILE A 111 7.27 1.26 -18.50
CA ILE A 111 6.14 0.35 -18.75
C ILE A 111 5.49 0.71 -20.09
N PRO A 112 5.32 -0.25 -21.01
CA PRO A 112 4.60 -0.03 -22.24
C PRO A 112 3.16 0.42 -22.00
N GLN A 113 2.66 1.38 -22.77
CA GLN A 113 1.33 1.98 -22.62
C GLN A 113 0.17 1.00 -22.85
N GLU A 114 0.43 -0.17 -23.40
CA GLU A 114 -0.53 -1.26 -23.53
C GLU A 114 -0.96 -1.84 -22.16
N PHE A 115 -0.17 -1.59 -21.09
CA PHE A 115 -0.46 -2.05 -19.75
C PHE A 115 -1.01 -0.93 -18.87
N GLN A 116 -2.10 -1.21 -18.17
CA GLN A 116 -2.52 -0.42 -17.03
C GLN A 116 -1.61 -0.75 -15.83
N PHE A 117 -1.05 0.29 -15.21
CA PHE A 117 -0.22 0.13 -14.04
C PHE A 117 -1.01 0.42 -12.76
N ILE A 118 -1.07 -0.54 -11.85
CA ILE A 118 -1.71 -0.38 -10.54
C ILE A 118 -0.65 -0.18 -9.47
N LEU A 119 -0.70 0.96 -8.78
CA LEU A 119 0.11 1.27 -7.62
C LEU A 119 -0.71 1.04 -6.35
N GLU A 120 -0.37 0.02 -5.57
CA GLU A 120 -0.96 -0.18 -4.25
C GLU A 120 -0.04 0.42 -3.18
N THR A 121 -0.52 1.44 -2.48
CA THR A 121 0.28 2.20 -1.49
C THR A 121 -0.52 2.48 -0.23
N ASN A 122 0.16 2.67 0.90
CA ASN A 122 -0.46 3.19 2.11
C ASN A 122 -0.67 4.71 2.09
N GLY A 123 -0.21 5.40 1.05
CA GLY A 123 -0.43 6.83 0.83
C GLY A 123 0.44 7.78 1.66
N ILE A 124 1.15 7.33 2.68
CA ILE A 124 1.87 8.21 3.64
C ILE A 124 2.79 9.21 2.93
N LEU A 125 3.63 8.75 2.01
CA LEU A 125 4.61 9.63 1.36
C LEU A 125 3.98 10.57 0.33
N ILE A 126 2.88 10.16 -0.30
CA ILE A 126 2.11 11.01 -1.22
C ILE A 126 1.38 12.12 -0.45
N GLY A 127 0.81 11.78 0.71
CA GLY A 127 0.14 12.78 1.54
C GLY A 127 1.09 13.71 2.29
N HIS A 128 2.30 13.26 2.58
CA HIS A 128 3.32 14.10 3.21
C HIS A 128 3.93 15.11 2.23
N ASP A 129 4.17 14.72 0.98
CA ASP A 129 4.76 15.55 -0.07
C ASP A 129 3.84 15.63 -1.30
N PRO A 130 3.09 16.75 -1.48
CA PRO A 130 2.16 16.91 -2.61
C PRO A 130 2.86 16.85 -3.98
N SER A 131 4.16 17.18 -4.05
CA SER A 131 4.91 17.06 -5.30
C SER A 131 5.00 15.62 -5.81
N TYR A 132 4.74 14.63 -4.96
CA TYR A 132 4.70 13.23 -5.37
C TYR A 132 3.49 12.96 -6.28
N ALA A 133 2.30 13.44 -5.90
CA ALA A 133 1.10 13.32 -6.73
C ALA A 133 1.30 14.01 -8.10
N LYS A 134 1.90 15.20 -8.10
CA LYS A 134 2.27 15.91 -9.33
C LYS A 134 3.21 15.11 -10.24
N ASP A 135 4.19 14.38 -9.67
CA ASP A 135 5.03 13.50 -10.50
C ASP A 135 4.25 12.31 -11.06
N LEU A 136 3.30 11.77 -10.28
CA LEU A 136 2.46 10.64 -10.71
C LEU A 136 1.46 11.04 -11.80
N SER A 137 0.98 12.28 -11.82
CA SER A 137 -0.01 12.77 -12.81
C SER A 137 0.48 12.75 -14.27
N ARG A 138 1.79 12.61 -14.47
CA ARG A 138 2.40 12.50 -15.82
C ARG A 138 2.11 11.15 -16.49
N PHE A 139 1.53 10.17 -15.79
CA PHE A 139 1.36 8.80 -16.26
C PHE A 139 -0.13 8.43 -16.41
N PRO A 140 -0.75 8.65 -17.59
CA PRO A 140 -2.19 8.44 -17.79
C PRO A 140 -2.63 6.96 -17.68
N HIS A 141 -1.69 6.02 -17.74
CA HIS A 141 -1.95 4.59 -17.56
C HIS A 141 -1.82 4.13 -16.10
N LEU A 142 -1.58 5.06 -15.16
CA LEU A 142 -1.47 4.79 -13.74
C LEU A 142 -2.84 4.84 -13.07
N TYR A 143 -3.11 3.84 -12.22
CA TYR A 143 -4.19 3.83 -11.25
C TYR A 143 -3.62 3.63 -9.85
N VAL A 144 -4.00 4.46 -8.89
CA VAL A 144 -3.48 4.41 -7.52
C VAL A 144 -4.55 3.92 -6.56
N ARG A 145 -4.30 2.75 -5.95
CA ARG A 145 -5.12 2.23 -4.85
C ARG A 145 -4.49 2.63 -3.52
N VAL A 146 -5.13 3.56 -2.82
CA VAL A 146 -4.67 4.05 -1.51
C VAL A 146 -5.31 3.21 -0.39
N SER A 147 -4.47 2.49 0.35
CA SER A 147 -4.88 1.53 1.37
C SER A 147 -4.83 2.18 2.75
N LEU A 148 -6.00 2.62 3.26
CA LEU A 148 -6.17 3.22 4.58
C LEU A 148 -6.12 2.13 5.66
N LYS A 149 -5.31 2.35 6.70
CA LYS A 149 -5.01 1.34 7.73
C LYS A 149 -5.78 1.53 9.03
N GLY A 150 -6.97 2.04 8.93
CA GLY A 150 -7.94 2.32 9.98
C GLY A 150 -8.89 3.40 9.52
N VAL A 151 -9.97 3.60 10.23
CA VAL A 151 -11.03 4.57 9.87
C VAL A 151 -10.88 5.92 10.58
N CYS A 152 -10.03 5.97 11.59
CA CYS A 152 -9.72 7.18 12.37
C CYS A 152 -8.26 7.14 12.86
N PRO A 153 -7.70 8.27 13.35
CA PRO A 153 -6.34 8.36 13.85
C PRO A 153 -6.03 7.35 14.98
N GLU A 154 -7.00 7.09 15.86
CA GLU A 154 -6.87 6.15 16.99
C GLU A 154 -6.71 4.72 16.50
N ASP A 155 -7.56 4.28 15.57
CA ASP A 155 -7.48 2.97 14.93
C ASP A 155 -6.18 2.81 14.15
N PHE A 156 -5.82 3.82 13.36
CA PHE A 156 -4.57 3.84 12.63
C PHE A 156 -3.38 3.61 13.57
N THR A 157 -3.30 4.36 14.66
CA THR A 157 -2.21 4.25 15.64
C THR A 157 -2.17 2.86 16.29
N ARG A 158 -3.32 2.38 16.72
CA ARG A 158 -3.48 1.08 17.37
C ARG A 158 -3.09 -0.08 16.45
N LEU A 159 -3.46 0.00 15.20
CA LEU A 159 -3.26 -1.07 14.20
C LEU A 159 -1.87 -1.04 13.56
N THR A 160 -1.25 0.14 13.42
CA THR A 160 0.02 0.31 12.70
C THR A 160 1.23 0.56 13.59
N GLN A 161 1.02 0.83 14.89
CA GLN A 161 2.02 1.25 15.86
C GLN A 161 2.73 2.57 15.48
N THR A 162 2.03 3.42 14.73
CA THR A 162 2.55 4.66 14.15
C THR A 162 1.79 5.85 14.72
N LYS A 163 2.41 7.03 14.73
CA LYS A 163 1.78 8.26 15.18
C LYS A 163 0.49 8.56 14.42
N PRO A 164 -0.54 9.17 15.08
CA PRO A 164 -1.88 9.39 14.49
C PRO A 164 -1.87 10.28 13.25
N GLU A 165 -0.88 11.17 13.09
CA GLU A 165 -0.72 12.03 11.91
C GLU A 165 -0.57 11.22 10.61
N GLY A 166 -0.18 9.96 10.71
CA GLY A 166 -0.13 9.05 9.56
C GLY A 166 -1.49 8.83 8.91
N HIS A 167 -2.59 8.84 9.69
CA HIS A 167 -3.94 8.75 9.15
C HIS A 167 -4.28 9.98 8.30
N ASP A 168 -3.89 11.17 8.75
CA ASP A 168 -4.13 12.40 7.99
C ASP A 168 -3.32 12.42 6.69
N TYR A 169 -2.08 11.89 6.69
CA TYR A 169 -1.32 11.72 5.44
C TYR A 169 -2.01 10.78 4.47
N GLN A 170 -2.68 9.70 4.92
CA GLN A 170 -3.42 8.81 4.04
C GLN A 170 -4.59 9.53 3.35
N LEU A 171 -5.33 10.38 4.06
CA LEU A 171 -6.41 11.18 3.48
C LEU A 171 -5.87 12.27 2.54
N LYS A 172 -4.82 12.99 2.95
CA LYS A 172 -4.12 13.97 2.09
C LYS A 172 -3.58 13.35 0.81
N ALA A 173 -3.18 12.08 0.84
CA ALA A 173 -2.77 11.39 -0.38
C ALA A 173 -3.89 11.32 -1.41
N LEU A 174 -5.12 11.03 -0.98
CA LEU A 174 -6.29 11.04 -1.84
C LEU A 174 -6.61 12.45 -2.36
N GLU A 175 -6.55 13.47 -1.47
CA GLU A 175 -6.74 14.88 -1.84
C GLU A 175 -5.73 15.29 -2.93
N HIS A 176 -4.43 15.10 -2.71
CA HIS A 176 -3.38 15.45 -3.65
C HIS A 176 -3.51 14.71 -4.99
N LEU A 177 -3.87 13.42 -4.96
CA LEU A 177 -4.06 12.65 -6.18
C LEU A 177 -5.26 13.17 -7.00
N VAL A 178 -6.37 13.50 -6.33
CA VAL A 178 -7.56 14.08 -6.98
C VAL A 178 -7.25 15.46 -7.55
N GLU A 179 -6.58 16.33 -6.79
CA GLU A 179 -6.17 17.67 -7.23
C GLU A 179 -5.27 17.65 -8.49
N GLU A 180 -4.37 16.67 -8.57
CA GLU A 180 -3.47 16.49 -9.70
C GLU A 180 -4.08 15.64 -10.85
N GLY A 181 -5.35 15.25 -10.73
CA GLY A 181 -6.05 14.47 -11.76
C GLY A 181 -5.55 13.05 -11.94
N VAL A 182 -4.92 12.46 -10.91
CA VAL A 182 -4.49 11.06 -10.93
C VAL A 182 -5.67 10.16 -10.63
N ASP A 183 -5.88 9.13 -11.45
CA ASP A 183 -6.92 8.14 -11.21
C ASP A 183 -6.60 7.32 -9.95
N CYS A 184 -7.47 7.40 -8.96
CA CYS A 184 -7.24 6.77 -7.65
C CYS A 184 -8.54 6.35 -6.97
N PHE A 185 -8.42 5.40 -6.03
CA PHE A 185 -9.53 4.92 -5.22
C PHE A 185 -9.06 4.46 -3.83
N PRO A 186 -9.84 4.74 -2.76
CA PRO A 186 -9.52 4.27 -1.41
C PRO A 186 -9.92 2.82 -1.21
N ALA A 187 -9.08 2.08 -0.49
CA ALA A 187 -9.40 0.80 0.10
C ALA A 187 -9.17 0.87 1.60
N VAL A 188 -10.07 0.35 2.41
CA VAL A 188 -10.09 0.61 3.85
C VAL A 188 -10.16 -0.68 4.65
N MET A 189 -9.29 -0.82 5.66
CA MET A 189 -9.38 -1.85 6.68
C MET A 189 -10.43 -1.45 7.71
N THR A 190 -11.66 -1.94 7.58
CA THR A 190 -12.82 -1.62 8.42
C THR A 190 -13.05 -2.60 9.56
N ASN A 191 -12.48 -3.81 9.49
CA ASN A 191 -12.76 -4.93 10.39
C ASN A 191 -12.57 -4.64 11.89
N PHE A 192 -11.84 -3.59 12.26
CA PHE A 192 -11.51 -3.27 13.65
C PHE A 192 -12.28 -2.07 14.20
N SER A 193 -13.22 -1.54 13.44
CA SER A 193 -13.91 -0.27 13.72
C SER A 193 -15.42 -0.49 13.83
N SER A 194 -16.09 0.38 14.57
CA SER A 194 -17.56 0.38 14.64
C SER A 194 -18.18 0.93 13.35
N GLN A 195 -19.45 0.61 13.12
CA GLN A 195 -20.18 1.13 11.96
C GLN A 195 -20.31 2.67 11.98
N GLU A 196 -20.35 3.27 13.16
CA GLU A 196 -20.42 4.71 13.30
C GLU A 196 -19.11 5.38 12.89
N GLU A 197 -17.97 4.82 13.30
CA GLU A 197 -16.65 5.29 12.88
C GLU A 197 -16.45 5.13 11.36
N VAL A 198 -16.87 4.02 10.78
CA VAL A 198 -16.86 3.80 9.32
C VAL A 198 -17.73 4.84 8.61
N LYS A 199 -18.92 5.17 9.16
CA LYS A 199 -19.79 6.22 8.63
C LYS A 199 -19.12 7.61 8.70
N GLY A 200 -18.40 7.89 9.78
CA GLY A 200 -17.60 9.13 9.92
C GLY A 200 -16.55 9.24 8.82
N LEU A 201 -15.80 8.17 8.55
CA LEU A 201 -14.83 8.14 7.44
C LEU A 201 -15.50 8.32 6.07
N ARG A 202 -16.66 7.67 5.82
CA ARG A 202 -17.42 7.86 4.57
C ARG A 202 -17.77 9.34 4.33
N GLY A 203 -18.13 10.07 5.39
CA GLY A 203 -18.39 11.52 5.32
C GLY A 203 -17.14 12.29 4.86
N ARG A 204 -15.99 12.05 5.49
CA ARG A 204 -14.71 12.69 5.10
C ARG A 204 -14.28 12.34 3.68
N LEU A 205 -14.40 11.08 3.28
CA LEU A 205 -14.04 10.64 1.92
C LEU A 205 -14.95 11.27 0.86
N LYS A 206 -16.25 11.46 1.17
CA LYS A 206 -17.20 12.15 0.29
C LYS A 206 -16.81 13.61 0.02
N GLU A 207 -16.22 14.28 1.01
CA GLU A 207 -15.74 15.66 0.86
C GLU A 207 -14.55 15.75 -0.12
N ILE A 208 -13.70 14.69 -0.19
CA ILE A 208 -12.58 14.63 -1.13
C ILE A 208 -13.10 14.36 -2.55
N ARG A 209 -13.92 13.32 -2.71
CA ARG A 209 -14.57 12.97 -3.98
C ARG A 209 -15.84 12.16 -3.71
N PRO A 210 -16.99 12.52 -4.29
CA PRO A 210 -18.29 11.92 -3.96
C PRO A 210 -18.34 10.38 -4.06
N ASP A 211 -17.69 9.79 -5.05
CA ASP A 211 -17.67 8.33 -5.27
C ASP A 211 -16.76 7.57 -4.29
N PHE A 212 -15.93 8.26 -3.51
CA PHE A 212 -15.12 7.61 -2.46
C PHE A 212 -15.94 7.06 -1.29
N VAL A 213 -17.24 7.36 -1.22
CA VAL A 213 -18.16 6.72 -0.26
C VAL A 213 -18.28 5.21 -0.49
N ASP A 214 -18.05 4.77 -1.71
CA ASP A 214 -18.14 3.37 -2.15
C ASP A 214 -16.76 2.67 -2.12
N PHE A 215 -15.88 3.11 -1.21
CA PHE A 215 -14.53 2.56 -1.06
C PHE A 215 -14.52 1.03 -0.98
N GLU A 216 -13.43 0.42 -1.41
CA GLU A 216 -13.19 -1.02 -1.27
C GLU A 216 -12.92 -1.36 0.21
N GLU A 217 -13.62 -2.34 0.76
CA GLU A 217 -13.29 -2.89 2.08
C GLU A 217 -12.19 -3.94 1.95
N GLU A 218 -11.07 -3.73 2.64
CA GLU A 218 -9.95 -4.68 2.64
C GLU A 218 -10.30 -5.94 3.44
N GLU A 219 -10.05 -7.11 2.85
CA GLU A 219 -10.25 -8.38 3.53
C GLU A 219 -9.16 -8.63 4.60
N LEU A 220 -9.58 -8.92 5.83
CA LEU A 220 -8.68 -9.34 6.89
C LEU A 220 -8.38 -10.85 6.78
N ILE A 221 -7.16 -11.19 6.37
CA ILE A 221 -6.71 -12.59 6.31
C ILE A 221 -6.00 -12.96 7.62
N LEU A 222 -6.60 -13.86 8.40
CA LEU A 222 -6.10 -14.29 9.71
C LEU A 222 -5.03 -15.39 9.60
N TYR A 223 -3.87 -15.06 9.04
CA TYR A 223 -2.72 -15.96 9.16
C TYR A 223 -2.33 -16.18 10.63
N PRO A 224 -1.72 -17.33 11.01
CA PRO A 224 -1.33 -17.60 12.40
C PRO A 224 -0.51 -16.46 13.04
N PHE A 225 0.43 -15.90 12.32
CA PHE A 225 1.24 -14.77 12.81
C PHE A 225 0.45 -13.46 12.94
N VAL A 226 -0.61 -13.26 12.15
CA VAL A 226 -1.52 -12.10 12.29
C VAL A 226 -2.31 -12.25 13.58
N GLN A 227 -2.87 -13.45 13.84
CA GLN A 227 -3.58 -13.73 15.10
C GLN A 227 -2.67 -13.51 16.32
N GLU A 228 -1.42 -14.00 16.27
CA GLU A 228 -0.44 -13.79 17.34
C GLU A 228 -0.14 -12.30 17.57
N ASN A 229 0.05 -11.52 16.51
CA ASN A 229 0.31 -10.08 16.62
C ASN A 229 -0.86 -9.34 17.27
N LEU A 230 -2.09 -9.60 16.81
CA LEU A 230 -3.31 -9.01 17.37
C LEU A 230 -3.49 -9.38 18.85
N GLN A 231 -3.30 -10.66 19.20
CA GLN A 231 -3.38 -11.13 20.59
C GLN A 231 -2.33 -10.47 21.49
N LYS A 232 -1.07 -10.41 21.07
CA LYS A 232 0.01 -9.72 21.82
C LYS A 232 -0.30 -8.24 22.05
N ALA A 233 -0.93 -7.58 21.06
CA ALA A 233 -1.36 -6.20 21.17
C ALA A 233 -2.71 -6.03 21.90
N ARG A 234 -3.35 -7.11 22.33
CA ARG A 234 -4.68 -7.11 22.96
C ARG A 234 -5.77 -6.47 22.08
N ILE A 235 -5.66 -6.66 20.77
CA ILE A 235 -6.68 -6.23 19.81
C ILE A 235 -7.63 -7.38 19.57
N PRO A 236 -8.95 -7.20 19.79
CA PRO A 236 -9.95 -8.24 19.54
C PRO A 236 -9.95 -8.67 18.07
N ILE A 237 -9.98 -9.98 17.83
CA ILE A 237 -10.14 -10.53 16.48
C ILE A 237 -11.63 -10.44 16.11
N PRO A 238 -11.98 -9.79 14.97
CA PRO A 238 -13.37 -9.68 14.52
C PRO A 238 -14.01 -11.06 14.30
N LYS A 239 -15.23 -11.25 14.79
CA LYS A 239 -15.93 -12.55 14.72
C LYS A 239 -16.19 -13.01 13.27
N GLU A 240 -16.46 -12.08 12.38
CA GLU A 240 -16.76 -12.35 10.96
C GLU A 240 -15.55 -12.89 10.19
N SER A 241 -14.34 -12.52 10.60
CA SER A 241 -13.09 -12.99 9.99
C SER A 241 -12.74 -14.46 10.33
N MET A 242 -13.42 -15.09 11.29
CA MET A 242 -13.16 -16.48 11.68
C MET A 242 -13.84 -17.52 10.76
N VAL A 243 -14.77 -17.10 9.90
CA VAL A 243 -15.58 -17.99 9.05
C VAL A 243 -14.83 -18.41 7.78
N ASN A 244 -13.84 -17.65 7.32
CA ASN A 244 -13.11 -17.88 6.06
C ASN A 244 -11.79 -18.67 6.23
N SER A 245 -11.56 -19.29 7.38
CA SER A 245 -10.31 -20.01 7.70
C SER A 245 -10.43 -21.54 7.60
N GLN A 246 -11.35 -22.06 6.79
CA GLN A 246 -11.51 -23.51 6.51
C GLN A 246 -11.10 -23.87 5.08
#